data_e15a503e7df372a30cc29d4f77a4dc67
#
_entry.id   e15a503e7df372a30cc29d4f77a4dc67
#
_cell.length_a   1.000
_cell.length_b   1.000
_cell.length_c   1.000
_cell.angle_alpha   90.00
_cell.angle_beta   90.00
_cell.angle_gamma   90.00
#
_symmetry.space_group_name_H-M   'P 1'
#
loop_
_entity.id
_entity.type
_entity.pdbx_description
1 polymer ?
#
loop_
_entity_poly.entity_id
_entity_poly.type
_entity_poly.pdbx_seq_one_letter_code
_entity_poly.pdbx_strand_id
1 'polypeptide(L)'
;LAMAMMFFACGAKGSKGSTFSLNVGAEPKSIDPQLATDIAGGTVNELLSEGLLKRTPDGKPDPGIAEKWEVSPDGLKWTFHLRDAKWSNGDPITANDFKAAWIRGLDPKVASEYAYMLYPIKNGELFNKGKVTADKVGIKVGDPKTLEVTLEAPTPYFADLVTFKTYSPINEKFLKAAGEKFATEANQTISSGPYVMKKWVHDSEIKFEKNPNYWNKDNVKVDNITYKLIPDNSAALNAFKNKEVQVTQITAEQAREYEGKPELVKSKDGSVWYILPNLKNKFLSNSKIRKAILLAVD
;
A
#
# COMPACT_ATOMS: atom_id res chain seq x y z
N LEU A 1 0.06 -12.44 -13.55
CA LEU A 1 1.37 -12.32 -12.91
C LEU A 1 1.79 -13.68 -12.34
N ALA A 2 2.96 -14.21 -12.72
CA ALA A 2 3.50 -15.45 -12.16
C ALA A 2 4.62 -15.10 -11.16
N MET A 3 4.58 -15.68 -9.96
CA MET A 3 5.52 -15.44 -8.88
C MET A 3 6.15 -16.76 -8.45
N ALA A 4 7.48 -16.84 -8.35
CA ALA A 4 8.21 -18.04 -7.93
C ALA A 4 8.61 -17.92 -6.45
N MET A 5 8.22 -18.89 -5.62
CA MET A 5 8.57 -18.98 -4.19
C MET A 5 9.37 -20.26 -3.89
N MET A 6 10.43 -20.12 -3.11
CA MET A 6 11.15 -21.26 -2.53
C MET A 6 11.00 -21.26 -1.00
N PHE A 7 10.45 -22.33 -0.44
CA PHE A 7 10.45 -22.53 1.00
C PHE A 7 11.71 -23.31 1.42
N PHE A 8 12.60 -22.65 2.15
CA PHE A 8 13.68 -23.33 2.85
C PHE A 8 13.43 -23.31 4.37
N ALA A 9 13.20 -24.48 4.95
CA ALA A 9 13.36 -24.67 6.37
C ALA A 9 14.88 -24.82 6.63
N CYS A 10 15.54 -23.75 7.03
CA CYS A 10 16.94 -23.81 7.42
C CYS A 10 17.05 -23.84 8.94
N GLY A 11 17.35 -24.99 9.51
CA GLY A 11 17.83 -25.12 10.87
C GLY A 11 19.23 -24.53 10.96
N ALA A 12 19.38 -23.37 11.57
CA ALA A 12 20.69 -22.79 11.88
C ALA A 12 20.76 -22.37 13.35
N LYS A 13 21.68 -22.99 14.06
CA LYS A 13 22.16 -22.55 15.37
C LYS A 13 22.95 -21.24 15.22
N GLY A 14 22.53 -20.20 15.94
CA GLY A 14 23.23 -18.92 16.02
C GLY A 14 22.27 -17.78 15.67
N SER A 15 21.99 -16.91 16.63
CA SER A 15 20.97 -15.85 16.60
C SER A 15 21.33 -14.71 15.62
N LYS A 16 21.22 -14.99 14.33
CA LYS A 16 20.89 -13.95 13.34
C LYS A 16 19.42 -14.16 13.04
N GLY A 17 18.59 -13.13 13.33
CA GLY A 17 17.15 -13.17 13.09
C GLY A 17 16.83 -13.64 11.67
N SER A 18 15.65 -14.23 11.49
CA SER A 18 15.18 -14.73 10.19
C SER A 18 15.18 -13.59 9.16
N THR A 19 15.73 -13.86 7.96
CA THR A 19 15.80 -12.88 6.87
C THR A 19 15.07 -13.40 5.64
N PHE A 20 14.26 -12.54 5.04
CA PHE A 20 13.55 -12.82 3.80
C PHE A 20 13.86 -11.74 2.76
N SER A 21 14.26 -12.16 1.55
CA SER A 21 14.59 -11.24 0.46
C SER A 21 13.68 -11.48 -0.72
N LEU A 22 13.16 -10.39 -1.30
CA LEU A 22 12.37 -10.46 -2.52
C LEU A 22 12.74 -9.32 -3.48
N ASN A 23 12.52 -9.57 -4.77
CA ASN A 23 12.66 -8.55 -5.78
C ASN A 23 11.34 -7.82 -5.99
N VAL A 24 11.32 -6.50 -5.85
CA VAL A 24 10.16 -5.64 -6.13
C VAL A 24 10.26 -4.94 -7.49
N GLY A 25 11.31 -5.20 -8.25
CA GLY A 25 11.53 -4.73 -9.60
C GLY A 25 12.13 -3.34 -9.66
N ALA A 26 11.33 -2.31 -9.54
CA ALA A 26 11.76 -0.93 -9.74
C ALA A 26 11.89 -0.15 -8.44
N GLU A 27 12.64 0.95 -8.49
CA GLU A 27 12.66 2.00 -7.47
C GLU A 27 11.25 2.55 -7.24
N PRO A 28 10.76 2.65 -5.99
CA PRO A 28 9.49 3.30 -5.71
C PRO A 28 9.56 4.80 -6.04
N LYS A 29 8.58 5.30 -6.79
CA LYS A 29 8.49 6.74 -7.09
C LYS A 29 8.20 7.57 -5.85
N SER A 30 7.44 7.02 -4.93
CA SER A 30 7.14 7.58 -3.62
C SER A 30 6.71 6.48 -2.66
N ILE A 31 7.13 6.60 -1.40
CA ILE A 31 6.64 5.76 -0.30
C ILE A 31 5.79 6.55 0.70
N ASP A 32 5.47 7.81 0.39
CA ASP A 32 4.44 8.57 1.09
C ASP A 32 3.06 7.92 0.82
N PRO A 33 2.33 7.44 1.83
CA PRO A 33 1.08 6.70 1.61
C PRO A 33 0.02 7.44 0.79
N GLN A 34 -0.03 8.78 0.91
CA GLN A 34 -0.98 9.59 0.17
C GLN A 34 -0.52 9.94 -1.26
N LEU A 35 0.78 9.73 -1.58
CA LEU A 35 1.37 10.07 -2.88
C LEU A 35 1.87 8.86 -3.68
N ALA A 36 2.01 7.69 -3.04
CA ALA A 36 2.47 6.48 -3.71
C ALA A 36 1.43 5.98 -4.73
N THR A 37 1.79 5.94 -6.01
CA THR A 37 0.89 5.51 -7.10
C THR A 37 1.39 4.27 -7.83
N ASP A 38 2.65 3.90 -7.66
CA ASP A 38 3.25 2.71 -8.28
C ASP A 38 3.22 1.48 -7.36
N ILE A 39 3.46 0.32 -7.96
CA ILE A 39 3.43 -0.98 -7.27
C ILE A 39 4.55 -1.06 -6.23
N ALA A 40 5.77 -0.60 -6.56
CA ALA A 40 6.91 -0.68 -5.66
C ALA A 40 6.67 0.14 -4.38
N GLY A 41 6.19 1.39 -4.54
CA GLY A 41 5.81 2.23 -3.40
C GLY A 41 4.67 1.63 -2.57
N GLY A 42 3.68 1.01 -3.24
CA GLY A 42 2.62 0.26 -2.57
C GLY A 42 3.15 -0.90 -1.73
N THR A 43 4.04 -1.71 -2.30
CA THR A 43 4.64 -2.87 -1.63
C THR A 43 5.50 -2.46 -0.42
N VAL A 44 6.21 -1.33 -0.50
CA VAL A 44 6.94 -0.77 0.66
C VAL A 44 5.96 -0.33 1.74
N ASN A 45 4.85 0.32 1.36
CA ASN A 45 3.84 0.76 2.33
C ASN A 45 3.15 -0.39 3.06
N GLU A 46 3.01 -1.57 2.46
CA GLU A 46 2.48 -2.77 3.14
C GLU A 46 3.33 -3.21 4.35
N LEU A 47 4.63 -2.91 4.35
CA LEU A 47 5.51 -3.17 5.49
C LEU A 47 5.52 -2.03 6.51
N LEU A 48 5.48 -0.78 6.04
CA LEU A 48 5.65 0.41 6.88
C LEU A 48 4.34 0.90 7.51
N SER A 49 3.20 0.64 6.86
CA SER A 49 1.93 1.24 7.26
C SER A 49 0.88 0.19 7.54
N GLU A 50 0.19 0.34 8.67
CA GLU A 50 -1.07 -0.34 8.93
C GLU A 50 -2.18 0.69 9.06
N GLY A 51 -3.27 0.47 8.33
CA GLY A 51 -4.47 1.31 8.34
C GLY A 51 -5.44 0.96 9.47
N LEU A 52 -6.63 1.58 9.44
CA LEU A 52 -7.73 1.15 10.33
C LEU A 52 -8.07 -0.32 10.09
N LEU A 53 -8.17 -0.71 8.83
CA LEU A 53 -8.39 -2.08 8.39
C LEU A 53 -7.20 -2.52 7.54
N LYS A 54 -6.96 -3.82 7.51
CA LYS A 54 -5.98 -4.49 6.65
C LYS A 54 -6.69 -5.52 5.78
N ARG A 55 -6.01 -6.02 4.76
CA ARG A 55 -6.54 -7.05 3.88
C ARG A 55 -6.03 -8.42 4.29
N THR A 56 -6.93 -9.39 4.42
CA THR A 56 -6.57 -10.80 4.62
C THR A 56 -5.97 -11.40 3.33
N PRO A 57 -5.30 -12.56 3.41
CA PRO A 57 -4.79 -13.25 2.22
C PRO A 57 -5.87 -13.60 1.18
N ASP A 58 -7.12 -13.81 1.62
CA ASP A 58 -8.29 -14.04 0.74
C ASP A 58 -8.97 -12.74 0.28
N GLY A 59 -8.34 -11.59 0.56
CA GLY A 59 -8.73 -10.30 0.04
C GLY A 59 -9.81 -9.55 0.81
N LYS A 60 -10.25 -10.05 1.97
CA LYS A 60 -11.30 -9.41 2.78
C LYS A 60 -10.76 -8.38 3.75
N PRO A 61 -11.55 -7.33 4.10
CA PRO A 61 -11.22 -6.43 5.18
C PRO A 61 -11.18 -7.16 6.53
N ASP A 62 -10.16 -6.87 7.34
CA ASP A 62 -9.93 -7.42 8.68
C ASP A 62 -9.45 -6.30 9.62
N PRO A 63 -9.70 -6.39 10.93
CA PRO A 63 -9.21 -5.41 11.88
C PRO A 63 -7.70 -5.16 11.80
N GLY A 64 -7.33 -3.90 11.60
CA GLY A 64 -5.97 -3.38 11.72
C GLY A 64 -5.80 -2.58 13.00
N ILE A 65 -5.51 -1.27 12.89
CA ILE A 65 -5.45 -0.37 14.05
C ILE A 65 -6.85 -0.15 14.65
N ALA A 66 -7.92 -0.20 13.85
CA ALA A 66 -9.26 -0.36 14.40
C ALA A 66 -9.48 -1.82 14.82
N GLU A 67 -9.84 -2.04 16.09
CA GLU A 67 -10.19 -3.38 16.59
C GLU A 67 -11.62 -3.80 16.20
N LYS A 68 -12.50 -2.82 15.99
CA LYS A 68 -13.88 -3.01 15.53
C LYS A 68 -14.38 -1.74 14.82
N TRP A 69 -15.44 -1.90 14.06
CA TRP A 69 -16.19 -0.78 13.47
C TRP A 69 -17.68 -1.07 13.46
N GLU A 70 -18.45 0.00 13.40
CA GLU A 70 -19.92 -0.04 13.36
C GLU A 70 -20.40 0.79 12.17
N VAL A 71 -21.50 0.36 11.58
CA VAL A 71 -22.14 1.05 10.45
C VAL A 71 -23.58 1.33 10.81
N SER A 72 -24.02 2.59 10.59
CA SER A 72 -25.43 2.97 10.82
C SER A 72 -26.36 2.23 9.85
N PRO A 73 -27.64 2.05 10.22
CA PRO A 73 -28.60 1.31 9.38
C PRO A 73 -28.79 1.88 7.97
N ASP A 74 -28.57 3.18 7.79
CA ASP A 74 -28.63 3.88 6.50
C ASP A 74 -27.31 3.73 5.68
N GLY A 75 -26.28 3.09 6.26
CA GLY A 75 -24.99 2.88 5.61
C GLY A 75 -24.12 4.14 5.47
N LEU A 76 -24.53 5.28 6.06
CA LEU A 76 -23.86 6.56 5.88
C LEU A 76 -22.82 6.87 6.95
N LYS A 77 -22.99 6.37 8.17
CA LYS A 77 -22.05 6.62 9.28
C LYS A 77 -21.26 5.36 9.61
N TRP A 78 -19.96 5.54 9.68
CA TRP A 78 -19.00 4.52 10.07
C TRP A 78 -18.26 5.00 11.31
N THR A 79 -18.21 4.18 12.35
CA THR A 79 -17.49 4.47 13.59
C THR A 79 -16.43 3.42 13.78
N PHE A 80 -15.17 3.84 13.81
CA PHE A 80 -14.01 2.97 14.03
C PHE A 80 -13.49 3.15 15.44
N HIS A 81 -13.29 2.05 16.17
CA HIS A 81 -12.73 2.03 17.52
C HIS A 81 -11.29 1.53 17.46
N LEU A 82 -10.34 2.37 17.84
CA LEU A 82 -8.93 2.09 17.74
C LEU A 82 -8.40 1.36 18.97
N ARG A 83 -7.59 0.34 18.74
CA ARG A 83 -6.78 -0.30 19.78
C ARG A 83 -5.63 0.58 20.25
N ASP A 84 -4.96 0.17 21.33
CA ASP A 84 -3.68 0.75 21.69
C ASP A 84 -2.62 0.35 20.66
N ALA A 85 -2.13 1.33 19.93
CA ALA A 85 -1.09 1.18 18.92
C ALA A 85 -0.11 2.35 19.01
N LYS A 86 1.13 2.12 18.57
CA LYS A 86 2.21 3.11 18.59
C LYS A 86 2.90 3.19 17.26
N TRP A 87 3.31 4.38 16.91
CA TRP A 87 4.29 4.63 15.87
C TRP A 87 5.66 4.01 16.24
N SER A 88 6.50 3.78 15.26
CA SER A 88 7.84 3.19 15.47
C SER A 88 8.74 4.04 16.39
N ASN A 89 8.49 5.34 16.52
CA ASN A 89 9.15 6.24 17.45
C ASN A 89 8.58 6.23 18.89
N GLY A 90 7.52 5.45 19.12
CA GLY A 90 6.84 5.32 20.42
C GLY A 90 5.67 6.26 20.65
N ASP A 91 5.43 7.24 19.78
CA ASP A 91 4.24 8.10 19.86
C ASP A 91 2.96 7.25 19.75
N PRO A 92 1.87 7.57 20.47
CA PRO A 92 0.59 6.86 20.31
C PRO A 92 0.00 7.13 18.92
N ILE A 93 -0.64 6.12 18.33
CA ILE A 93 -1.48 6.28 17.14
C ILE A 93 -2.89 6.60 17.61
N THR A 94 -3.47 7.66 17.04
CA THR A 94 -4.78 8.18 17.41
C THR A 94 -5.68 8.40 16.21
N ALA A 95 -6.96 8.63 16.44
CA ALA A 95 -7.92 8.99 15.40
C ALA A 95 -7.53 10.28 14.65
N ASN A 96 -6.77 11.18 15.30
CA ASN A 96 -6.26 12.39 14.64
C ASN A 96 -5.26 12.07 13.53
N ASP A 97 -4.43 11.03 13.67
CA ASP A 97 -3.46 10.63 12.64
C ASP A 97 -4.17 10.18 11.34
N PHE A 98 -5.31 9.53 11.47
CA PHE A 98 -6.16 9.15 10.33
C PHE A 98 -6.87 10.36 9.72
N LYS A 99 -7.48 11.21 10.56
CA LYS A 99 -8.12 12.44 10.08
C LYS A 99 -7.11 13.32 9.33
N ALA A 100 -5.93 13.53 9.89
CA ALA A 100 -4.88 14.32 9.27
C ALA A 100 -4.44 13.74 7.92
N ALA A 101 -4.24 12.42 7.84
CA ALA A 101 -3.88 11.71 6.62
C ALA A 101 -4.93 11.89 5.52
N TRP A 102 -6.20 11.71 5.85
CA TRP A 102 -7.28 11.75 4.87
C TRP A 102 -7.57 13.17 4.39
N ILE A 103 -7.53 14.15 5.30
CA ILE A 103 -7.62 15.58 4.93
C ILE A 103 -6.42 15.95 4.03
N ARG A 104 -5.20 15.49 4.36
CA ARG A 104 -4.01 15.71 3.53
C ARG A 104 -4.17 15.09 2.13
N GLY A 105 -4.65 13.85 2.05
CA GLY A 105 -4.89 13.17 0.77
C GLY A 105 -5.94 13.87 -0.11
N LEU A 106 -6.89 14.58 0.52
CA LEU A 106 -7.90 15.38 -0.16
C LEU A 106 -7.45 16.82 -0.44
N ASP A 107 -6.38 17.33 0.19
CA ASP A 107 -5.92 18.71 -0.02
C ASP A 107 -5.40 18.89 -1.46
N PRO A 108 -6.01 19.80 -2.26
CA PRO A 108 -5.56 20.04 -3.63
C PRO A 108 -4.11 20.50 -3.73
N LYS A 109 -3.53 21.08 -2.67
CA LYS A 109 -2.12 21.47 -2.63
C LYS A 109 -1.16 20.28 -2.55
N VAL A 110 -1.60 19.17 -1.99
CA VAL A 110 -0.82 17.91 -1.91
C VAL A 110 -0.85 17.19 -3.25
N ALA A 111 -1.86 17.43 -4.07
CA ALA A 111 -2.02 16.88 -5.42
C ALA A 111 -1.95 15.33 -5.47
N SER A 112 -2.54 14.65 -4.48
CA SER A 112 -2.63 13.20 -4.47
C SER A 112 -3.41 12.69 -5.69
N GLU A 113 -2.79 11.87 -6.52
CA GLU A 113 -3.46 11.23 -7.66
C GLU A 113 -4.58 10.27 -7.22
N TYR A 114 -4.50 9.77 -5.97
CA TYR A 114 -5.53 8.89 -5.38
C TYR A 114 -6.53 9.63 -4.47
N ALA A 115 -6.58 10.98 -4.52
CA ALA A 115 -7.58 11.75 -3.76
C ALA A 115 -9.02 11.26 -4.02
N TYR A 116 -9.33 10.80 -5.25
CA TYR A 116 -10.65 10.30 -5.61
C TYR A 116 -11.07 9.05 -4.82
N MET A 117 -10.13 8.27 -4.29
CA MET A 117 -10.43 7.14 -3.40
C MET A 117 -11.12 7.59 -2.10
N LEU A 118 -10.90 8.85 -1.68
CA LEU A 118 -11.47 9.46 -0.48
C LEU A 118 -12.80 10.21 -0.77
N TYR A 119 -13.24 10.30 -2.03
CA TYR A 119 -14.48 11.00 -2.41
C TYR A 119 -15.78 10.41 -1.84
N PRO A 120 -15.85 9.10 -1.50
CA PRO A 120 -17.01 8.59 -0.77
C PRO A 120 -17.26 9.28 0.58
N ILE A 121 -16.24 9.90 1.18
CA ILE A 121 -16.39 10.68 2.42
C ILE A 121 -17.15 11.98 2.10
N LYS A 122 -18.15 12.29 2.91
CA LYS A 122 -18.98 13.49 2.74
C LYS A 122 -18.14 14.74 2.53
N ASN A 123 -18.46 15.51 1.50
CA ASN A 123 -17.72 16.71 1.08
C ASN A 123 -16.25 16.48 0.69
N GLY A 124 -15.77 15.24 0.59
CA GLY A 124 -14.38 14.94 0.21
C GLY A 124 -14.04 15.48 -1.18
N GLU A 125 -14.87 15.20 -2.18
CA GLU A 125 -14.69 15.74 -3.53
C GLU A 125 -14.80 17.27 -3.58
N LEU A 126 -15.74 17.85 -2.82
CA LEU A 126 -15.91 19.30 -2.77
C LEU A 126 -14.70 20.01 -2.15
N PHE A 127 -14.12 19.43 -1.11
CA PHE A 127 -12.89 19.93 -0.51
C PHE A 127 -11.70 19.81 -1.48
N ASN A 128 -11.52 18.67 -2.12
CA ASN A 128 -10.46 18.48 -3.11
C ASN A 128 -10.58 19.46 -4.30
N LYS A 129 -11.81 19.86 -4.67
CA LYS A 129 -12.07 20.90 -5.69
C LYS A 129 -12.02 22.33 -5.15
N GLY A 130 -11.64 22.54 -3.90
CA GLY A 130 -11.55 23.87 -3.27
C GLY A 130 -12.89 24.57 -3.05
N LYS A 131 -14.02 23.85 -3.06
CA LYS A 131 -15.38 24.41 -2.90
C LYS A 131 -15.85 24.51 -1.47
N VAL A 132 -15.24 23.79 -0.56
CA VAL A 132 -15.49 23.83 0.88
C VAL A 132 -14.17 23.76 1.64
N THR A 133 -14.20 24.09 2.94
CA THR A 133 -13.05 23.99 3.84
C THR A 133 -12.94 22.60 4.48
N ALA A 134 -11.77 22.22 4.97
CA ALA A 134 -11.50 20.90 5.53
C ALA A 134 -12.41 20.52 6.70
N ASP A 135 -12.90 21.49 7.49
CA ASP A 135 -13.83 21.27 8.61
C ASP A 135 -15.21 20.78 8.17
N LYS A 136 -15.56 20.89 6.88
CA LYS A 136 -16.81 20.41 6.29
C LYS A 136 -16.73 18.96 5.80
N VAL A 137 -15.51 18.40 5.73
CA VAL A 137 -15.33 16.98 5.34
C VAL A 137 -15.89 16.09 6.45
N GLY A 138 -16.58 15.03 6.06
CA GLY A 138 -17.30 14.12 6.95
C GLY A 138 -16.39 13.23 7.83
N ILE A 139 -15.35 13.79 8.43
CA ILE A 139 -14.40 13.10 9.32
C ILE A 139 -14.39 13.80 10.68
N LYS A 140 -14.81 13.09 11.72
CA LYS A 140 -14.87 13.60 13.08
C LYS A 140 -14.09 12.69 14.03
N VAL A 141 -13.33 13.31 14.91
CA VAL A 141 -12.67 12.63 16.03
C VAL A 141 -13.53 12.85 17.27
N GLY A 142 -14.09 11.78 17.81
CA GLY A 142 -14.89 11.82 19.04
C GLY A 142 -13.98 11.94 20.26
N ASP A 143 -12.96 11.08 20.27
CA ASP A 143 -11.88 11.03 21.24
C ASP A 143 -10.63 10.39 20.56
N PRO A 144 -9.47 10.29 21.21
CA PRO A 144 -8.25 9.76 20.59
C PRO A 144 -8.39 8.33 20.02
N LYS A 145 -9.40 7.57 20.43
CA LYS A 145 -9.63 6.18 20.00
C LYS A 145 -10.87 6.00 19.11
N THR A 146 -11.61 7.07 18.83
CA THR A 146 -12.86 6.98 18.07
C THR A 146 -12.83 7.90 16.86
N LEU A 147 -12.87 7.30 15.66
CA LEU A 147 -12.99 7.99 14.39
C LEU A 147 -14.38 7.76 13.80
N GLU A 148 -15.13 8.85 13.64
CA GLU A 148 -16.44 8.84 12.97
C GLU A 148 -16.27 9.35 11.53
N VAL A 149 -16.83 8.62 10.57
CA VAL A 149 -16.80 8.98 9.15
C VAL A 149 -18.23 9.00 8.63
N THR A 150 -18.61 10.11 8.02
CA THR A 150 -19.89 10.24 7.31
C THR A 150 -19.61 10.15 5.81
N LEU A 151 -20.35 9.31 5.11
CA LEU A 151 -20.24 9.14 3.66
C LEU A 151 -21.23 10.05 2.92
N GLU A 152 -20.93 10.34 1.66
CA GLU A 152 -21.79 11.08 0.75
C GLU A 152 -23.04 10.28 0.36
N ALA A 153 -22.83 8.97 0.16
CA ALA A 153 -23.88 7.99 -0.14
C ALA A 153 -23.50 6.62 0.48
N PRO A 154 -24.47 5.72 0.68
CA PRO A 154 -24.19 4.35 1.14
C PRO A 154 -23.18 3.68 0.22
N THR A 155 -22.03 3.27 0.78
CA THR A 155 -20.92 2.68 0.03
C THR A 155 -20.59 1.32 0.65
N PRO A 156 -21.20 0.21 0.18
CA PRO A 156 -21.03 -1.11 0.79
C PRO A 156 -19.59 -1.62 0.81
N TYR A 157 -18.77 -1.16 -0.13
CA TYR A 157 -17.35 -1.50 -0.25
C TYR A 157 -16.41 -0.51 0.48
N PHE A 158 -16.93 0.34 1.37
CA PHE A 158 -16.10 1.33 2.07
C PHE A 158 -15.04 0.67 2.96
N ALA A 159 -15.35 -0.47 3.58
CA ALA A 159 -14.36 -1.25 4.33
C ALA A 159 -13.18 -1.68 3.44
N ASP A 160 -13.42 -2.07 2.19
CA ASP A 160 -12.36 -2.40 1.23
C ASP A 160 -11.51 -1.18 0.89
N LEU A 161 -12.13 -0.01 0.69
CA LEU A 161 -11.40 1.24 0.45
C LEU A 161 -10.48 1.59 1.62
N VAL A 162 -10.94 1.42 2.85
CA VAL A 162 -10.18 1.73 4.07
C VAL A 162 -8.94 0.83 4.22
N THR A 163 -8.87 -0.32 3.55
CA THR A 163 -7.65 -1.14 3.50
C THR A 163 -6.58 -0.60 2.56
N PHE A 164 -6.91 0.39 1.73
CA PHE A 164 -5.99 0.90 0.73
C PHE A 164 -5.00 1.91 1.33
N LYS A 165 -3.76 1.91 0.85
CA LYS A 165 -2.64 2.71 1.41
C LYS A 165 -2.93 4.20 1.58
N THR A 166 -3.74 4.81 0.70
CA THR A 166 -4.11 6.23 0.81
C THR A 166 -4.88 6.55 2.10
N TYR A 167 -5.54 5.54 2.70
CA TYR A 167 -6.21 5.64 3.98
C TYR A 167 -5.30 5.39 5.19
N SER A 168 -4.01 5.05 5.00
CA SER A 168 -3.05 4.87 6.10
C SER A 168 -2.88 6.14 6.91
N PRO A 169 -2.62 6.04 8.21
CA PRO A 169 -2.44 7.20 9.08
C PRO A 169 -1.14 7.94 8.76
N ILE A 170 -1.03 9.18 9.23
CA ILE A 170 0.20 9.97 9.17
C ILE A 170 0.48 10.58 10.54
N ASN A 171 1.73 10.52 10.99
CA ASN A 171 2.17 11.25 12.18
C ASN A 171 2.46 12.70 11.77
N GLU A 172 1.51 13.61 12.07
CA GLU A 172 1.65 15.02 11.69
C GLU A 172 2.89 15.69 12.27
N LYS A 173 3.28 15.33 13.49
CA LYS A 173 4.46 15.89 14.16
C LYS A 173 5.72 15.50 13.39
N PHE A 174 5.82 14.22 13.02
CA PHE A 174 6.93 13.72 12.22
C PHE A 174 6.93 14.33 10.80
N LEU A 175 5.77 14.38 10.14
CA LEU A 175 5.63 15.01 8.83
C LEU A 175 6.09 16.47 8.85
N LYS A 176 5.65 17.26 9.84
CA LYS A 176 6.05 18.66 9.99
C LYS A 176 7.55 18.81 10.23
N ALA A 177 8.17 17.91 10.99
CA ALA A 177 9.60 17.94 11.27
C ALA A 177 10.43 17.53 10.05
N ALA A 178 10.00 16.54 9.28
CA ALA A 178 10.66 16.07 8.07
C ALA A 178 10.47 17.04 6.88
N GLY A 179 9.34 17.74 6.82
CA GLY A 179 9.00 18.65 5.72
C GLY A 179 9.04 17.96 4.36
N GLU A 180 9.69 18.56 3.39
CA GLU A 180 9.84 18.02 2.02
C GLU A 180 10.64 16.71 1.95
N LYS A 181 11.40 16.40 3.00
CA LYS A 181 12.16 15.14 3.09
C LYS A 181 11.33 13.96 3.58
N PHE A 182 10.06 14.17 3.97
CA PHE A 182 9.22 13.08 4.42
C PHE A 182 9.15 11.97 3.38
N ALA A 183 9.40 10.73 3.82
CA ALA A 183 9.36 9.53 2.98
C ALA A 183 10.34 9.52 1.78
N THR A 184 11.46 10.24 1.86
CA THR A 184 12.51 10.23 0.82
C THR A 184 13.72 9.38 1.18
N GLU A 185 13.92 9.09 2.46
CA GLU A 185 15.07 8.35 2.98
C GLU A 185 14.64 7.48 4.18
N ALA A 186 15.45 6.47 4.53
CA ALA A 186 15.14 5.59 5.65
C ALA A 186 14.93 6.35 6.98
N ASN A 187 15.76 7.35 7.26
CA ASN A 187 15.65 8.17 8.47
C ASN A 187 14.58 9.27 8.37
N GLN A 188 13.93 9.41 7.23
CA GLN A 188 12.80 10.31 6.96
C GLN A 188 11.48 9.55 6.87
N THR A 189 11.45 8.31 7.36
CA THR A 189 10.25 7.47 7.45
C THR A 189 9.87 7.17 8.89
N ILE A 190 8.57 6.98 9.10
CA ILE A 190 8.00 6.51 10.37
C ILE A 190 6.97 5.42 10.05
N SER A 191 6.87 4.43 10.90
CA SER A 191 6.03 3.26 10.64
C SER A 191 4.91 3.12 11.66
N SER A 192 3.69 2.85 11.19
CA SER A 192 2.56 2.31 11.96
C SER A 192 2.44 0.79 11.81
N GLY A 193 3.16 0.20 10.86
CA GLY A 193 3.10 -1.19 10.43
C GLY A 193 4.11 -2.11 11.11
N PRO A 194 4.18 -3.37 10.61
CA PRO A 194 4.98 -4.43 11.22
C PRO A 194 6.50 -4.25 11.10
N TYR A 195 6.98 -3.40 10.19
CA TYR A 195 8.41 -3.18 9.97
C TYR A 195 8.78 -1.71 10.00
N VAL A 196 10.07 -1.45 10.23
CA VAL A 196 10.70 -0.13 10.09
C VAL A 196 11.78 -0.20 9.02
N MET A 197 11.89 0.84 8.21
CA MET A 197 12.95 0.95 7.22
C MET A 197 14.27 1.33 7.91
N LYS A 198 15.30 0.55 7.69
CA LYS A 198 16.63 0.76 8.31
C LYS A 198 17.64 1.30 7.31
N LYS A 199 17.47 0.94 6.05
CA LYS A 199 18.39 1.36 4.99
C LYS A 199 17.64 1.43 3.66
N TRP A 200 17.92 2.46 2.91
CA TRP A 200 17.50 2.58 1.52
C TRP A 200 18.72 2.97 0.68
N VAL A 201 19.12 2.10 -0.21
CA VAL A 201 20.14 2.37 -1.24
C VAL A 201 19.38 2.43 -2.54
N HIS A 202 19.20 3.65 -3.03
CA HIS A 202 18.44 3.91 -4.25
C HIS A 202 18.95 3.06 -5.41
N ASP A 203 18.03 2.60 -6.25
CA ASP A 203 18.28 1.73 -7.40
C ASP A 203 18.94 0.37 -7.06
N SER A 204 18.97 -0.02 -5.78
CA SER A 204 19.64 -1.25 -5.34
C SER A 204 18.84 -2.07 -4.34
N GLU A 205 18.65 -1.56 -3.11
CA GLU A 205 17.98 -2.34 -2.05
C GLU A 205 17.33 -1.48 -0.97
N ILE A 206 16.26 -2.00 -0.37
CA ILE A 206 15.65 -1.45 0.84
C ILE A 206 15.67 -2.53 1.92
N LYS A 207 16.13 -2.19 3.13
CA LYS A 207 16.18 -3.10 4.27
C LYS A 207 15.23 -2.67 5.37
N PHE A 208 14.51 -3.66 5.88
CA PHE A 208 13.53 -3.49 6.95
C PHE A 208 13.86 -4.42 8.11
N GLU A 209 13.58 -3.95 9.32
CA GLU A 209 13.60 -4.73 10.53
C GLU A 209 12.22 -4.71 11.20
N LYS A 210 11.90 -5.75 11.97
CA LYS A 210 10.68 -5.82 12.75
C LYS A 210 10.51 -4.56 13.62
N ASN A 211 9.32 -3.97 13.59
CA ASN A 211 8.97 -2.82 14.41
C ASN A 211 8.70 -3.27 15.86
N PRO A 212 9.54 -2.91 16.84
CA PRO A 212 9.35 -3.33 18.23
C PRO A 212 8.10 -2.71 18.88
N ASN A 213 7.61 -1.60 18.33
CA ASN A 213 6.43 -0.89 18.82
C ASN A 213 5.12 -1.30 18.12
N TYR A 214 5.18 -2.19 17.12
CA TYR A 214 3.99 -2.67 16.44
C TYR A 214 3.08 -3.44 17.39
N TRP A 215 1.79 -3.14 17.41
CA TRP A 215 0.83 -3.73 18.34
C TRP A 215 0.76 -5.26 18.24
N ASN A 216 0.95 -5.80 17.04
CA ASN A 216 0.86 -7.24 16.76
C ASN A 216 2.24 -7.87 16.48
N LYS A 217 3.31 -7.33 17.08
CA LYS A 217 4.70 -7.74 16.84
C LYS A 217 4.98 -9.23 17.09
N ASP A 218 4.26 -9.86 18.02
CA ASP A 218 4.48 -11.26 18.39
C ASP A 218 4.03 -12.23 17.27
N ASN A 219 3.16 -11.77 16.39
CA ASN A 219 2.72 -12.50 15.21
C ASN A 219 3.57 -12.24 13.96
N VAL A 220 4.50 -11.29 14.00
CA VAL A 220 5.48 -11.06 12.93
C VAL A 220 6.57 -12.10 13.01
N LYS A 221 6.66 -13.00 12.02
CA LYS A 221 7.53 -14.20 12.09
C LYS A 221 8.92 -13.98 11.48
N VAL A 222 9.04 -13.02 10.56
CA VAL A 222 10.31 -12.69 9.90
C VAL A 222 10.90 -11.46 10.55
N ASP A 223 12.16 -11.51 10.97
CA ASP A 223 12.80 -10.40 11.68
C ASP A 223 13.32 -9.32 10.73
N ASN A 224 13.83 -9.73 9.57
CA ASN A 224 14.43 -8.83 8.59
C ASN A 224 13.87 -9.10 7.20
N ILE A 225 13.55 -8.04 6.46
CA ILE A 225 13.14 -8.11 5.07
C ILE A 225 14.09 -7.26 4.22
N THR A 226 14.49 -7.79 3.07
CA THR A 226 15.25 -7.05 2.06
C THR A 226 14.46 -7.03 0.76
N TYR A 227 14.16 -5.84 0.27
CA TYR A 227 13.67 -5.63 -1.08
C TYR A 227 14.84 -5.33 -2.00
N LYS A 228 15.03 -6.15 -3.03
CA LYS A 228 15.95 -5.86 -4.13
C LYS A 228 15.22 -5.11 -5.23
N LEU A 229 15.91 -4.16 -5.84
CA LEU A 229 15.39 -3.29 -6.90
C LEU A 229 16.05 -3.70 -8.22
N ILE A 230 15.63 -4.84 -8.78
CA ILE A 230 16.20 -5.41 -10.02
C ILE A 230 15.12 -5.34 -11.10
N PRO A 231 15.14 -4.32 -11.98
CA PRO A 231 14.09 -4.12 -12.98
C PRO A 231 14.19 -5.09 -14.17
N ASP A 232 15.39 -5.59 -14.48
CA ASP A 232 15.58 -6.56 -15.58
C ASP A 232 15.09 -7.96 -15.17
N ASN A 233 14.15 -8.52 -15.91
CA ASN A 233 13.54 -9.80 -15.61
C ASN A 233 14.52 -10.98 -15.66
N SER A 234 15.56 -10.93 -16.51
CA SER A 234 16.56 -11.98 -16.61
C SER A 234 17.53 -11.92 -15.42
N ALA A 235 17.98 -10.72 -15.04
CA ALA A 235 18.79 -10.52 -13.85
C ALA A 235 18.02 -10.92 -12.57
N ALA A 236 16.73 -10.56 -12.48
CA ALA A 236 15.88 -10.94 -11.35
C ALA A 236 15.71 -12.47 -11.22
N LEU A 237 15.49 -13.17 -12.34
CA LEU A 237 15.43 -14.62 -12.35
C LEU A 237 16.78 -15.25 -11.98
N ASN A 238 17.91 -14.69 -12.42
CA ASN A 238 19.23 -15.14 -12.02
C ASN A 238 19.48 -14.95 -10.52
N ALA A 239 19.10 -13.81 -9.95
CA ALA A 239 19.15 -13.56 -8.51
C ALA A 239 18.34 -14.60 -7.71
N PHE A 240 17.17 -15.02 -8.22
CA PHE A 240 16.39 -16.11 -7.65
C PHE A 240 17.13 -17.47 -7.76
N LYS A 241 17.64 -17.82 -8.94
CA LYS A 241 18.41 -19.06 -9.17
C LYS A 241 19.66 -19.13 -8.27
N ASN A 242 20.32 -17.98 -8.03
CA ASN A 242 21.46 -17.84 -7.14
C ASN A 242 21.09 -17.78 -5.64
N LYS A 243 19.80 -17.80 -5.30
CA LYS A 243 19.30 -17.70 -3.92
C LYS A 243 19.57 -16.34 -3.24
N GLU A 244 19.78 -15.29 -4.01
CA GLU A 244 19.93 -13.93 -3.52
C GLU A 244 18.57 -13.32 -3.11
N VAL A 245 17.50 -13.79 -3.78
CA VAL A 245 16.11 -13.51 -3.42
C VAL A 245 15.32 -14.81 -3.34
N GLN A 246 14.34 -14.88 -2.44
CA GLN A 246 13.42 -16.01 -2.31
C GLN A 246 12.16 -15.85 -3.18
N VAL A 247 11.89 -14.64 -3.63
CA VAL A 247 10.71 -14.34 -4.46
C VAL A 247 11.09 -13.32 -5.52
N THR A 248 10.65 -13.57 -6.75
CA THR A 248 10.70 -12.60 -7.85
C THR A 248 9.52 -12.79 -8.79
N GLN A 249 9.15 -11.73 -9.48
CA GLN A 249 8.21 -11.80 -10.60
C GLN A 249 8.96 -12.34 -11.83
N ILE A 250 8.23 -13.09 -12.66
CA ILE A 250 8.75 -13.63 -13.92
C ILE A 250 7.77 -13.38 -15.06
N THR A 251 8.30 -13.31 -16.28
CA THR A 251 7.50 -13.18 -17.48
C THR A 251 6.75 -14.46 -17.83
N ALA A 252 5.73 -14.37 -18.69
CA ALA A 252 5.00 -15.56 -19.18
C ALA A 252 5.94 -16.56 -19.90
N GLU A 253 6.97 -16.06 -20.59
CA GLU A 253 7.96 -16.89 -21.28
C GLU A 253 8.82 -17.65 -20.25
N GLN A 254 9.36 -16.95 -19.26
CA GLN A 254 10.13 -17.56 -18.16
C GLN A 254 9.29 -18.56 -17.35
N ALA A 255 7.99 -18.29 -17.16
CA ALA A 255 7.08 -19.17 -16.44
C ALA A 255 6.96 -20.58 -17.07
N ARG A 256 7.17 -20.71 -18.39
CA ARG A 256 7.14 -22.02 -19.07
C ARG A 256 8.20 -22.98 -18.55
N GLU A 257 9.39 -22.46 -18.15
CA GLU A 257 10.47 -23.27 -17.54
C GLU A 257 10.06 -23.85 -16.19
N TYR A 258 9.12 -23.17 -15.50
CA TYR A 258 8.67 -23.53 -14.15
C TYR A 258 7.28 -24.19 -14.14
N GLU A 259 6.68 -24.46 -15.29
CA GLU A 259 5.35 -25.08 -15.36
C GLU A 259 5.38 -26.47 -14.67
N GLY A 260 4.43 -26.70 -13.76
CA GLY A 260 4.37 -27.91 -12.94
C GLY A 260 5.37 -28.00 -11.78
N LYS A 261 6.25 -27.00 -11.60
CA LYS A 261 7.17 -26.96 -10.46
C LYS A 261 6.54 -26.24 -9.27
N PRO A 262 6.84 -26.65 -8.03
CA PRO A 262 6.26 -26.05 -6.82
C PRO A 262 6.70 -24.61 -6.59
N GLU A 263 7.78 -24.15 -7.21
CA GLU A 263 8.27 -22.77 -7.15
C GLU A 263 7.39 -21.79 -7.91
N LEU A 264 6.58 -22.26 -8.87
CA LEU A 264 5.71 -21.41 -9.65
C LEU A 264 4.40 -21.17 -8.92
N VAL A 265 4.21 -19.95 -8.44
CA VAL A 265 2.95 -19.49 -7.86
C VAL A 265 2.21 -18.59 -8.85
N LYS A 266 1.01 -18.99 -9.24
CA LYS A 266 0.11 -18.22 -10.09
C LYS A 266 -0.97 -17.59 -9.21
N SER A 267 -1.07 -16.27 -9.22
CA SER A 267 -2.11 -15.53 -8.51
C SER A 267 -2.95 -14.70 -9.47
N LYS A 268 -4.23 -14.54 -9.13
CA LYS A 268 -5.12 -13.58 -9.80
C LYS A 268 -5.14 -12.32 -8.95
N ASP A 269 -4.79 -11.21 -9.54
CA ASP A 269 -4.72 -9.91 -8.85
C ASP A 269 -5.98 -9.05 -9.06
N GLY A 270 -6.95 -9.54 -9.86
CA GLY A 270 -8.17 -8.79 -10.19
C GLY A 270 -7.95 -7.63 -11.15
N SER A 271 -6.75 -7.49 -11.72
CA SER A 271 -6.44 -6.42 -12.66
C SER A 271 -7.12 -6.62 -14.02
N VAL A 272 -7.52 -5.52 -14.63
CA VAL A 272 -8.01 -5.48 -16.01
C VAL A 272 -6.97 -4.75 -16.86
N TRP A 273 -6.45 -5.44 -17.87
CA TRP A 273 -5.52 -4.87 -18.83
C TRP A 273 -6.29 -4.40 -20.06
N TYR A 274 -6.02 -3.19 -20.50
CA TYR A 274 -6.69 -2.63 -21.66
C TYR A 274 -5.79 -1.70 -22.46
N ILE A 275 -6.09 -1.54 -23.75
CA ILE A 275 -5.45 -0.55 -24.61
C ILE A 275 -6.31 0.71 -24.61
N LEU A 276 -5.74 1.83 -24.18
CA LEU A 276 -6.39 3.13 -24.20
C LEU A 276 -5.96 3.92 -25.44
N PRO A 277 -6.78 4.02 -26.50
CA PRO A 277 -6.44 4.77 -27.69
C PRO A 277 -6.44 6.27 -27.43
N ASN A 278 -5.38 6.97 -27.84
CA ASN A 278 -5.39 8.43 -27.85
C ASN A 278 -6.27 8.97 -28.99
N LEU A 279 -7.47 9.43 -28.67
CA LEU A 279 -8.45 9.92 -29.64
C LEU A 279 -8.03 11.21 -30.36
N LYS A 280 -7.02 11.93 -29.87
CA LYS A 280 -6.43 13.08 -30.57
C LYS A 280 -5.47 12.64 -31.70
N ASN A 281 -5.09 11.37 -31.74
CA ASN A 281 -4.30 10.83 -32.84
C ASN A 281 -5.17 10.70 -34.11
N LYS A 282 -4.64 11.18 -35.26
CA LYS A 282 -5.33 11.20 -36.56
C LYS A 282 -5.94 9.86 -36.99
N PHE A 283 -5.23 8.76 -36.72
CA PHE A 283 -5.72 7.42 -37.11
C PHE A 283 -6.67 6.86 -36.02
N LEU A 284 -6.32 7.04 -34.76
CA LEU A 284 -7.08 6.49 -33.62
C LEU A 284 -8.39 7.25 -33.34
N SER A 285 -8.59 8.44 -33.90
CA SER A 285 -9.89 9.13 -33.90
C SER A 285 -10.97 8.39 -34.67
N ASN A 286 -10.57 7.58 -35.66
CA ASN A 286 -11.50 6.76 -36.45
C ASN A 286 -11.97 5.53 -35.63
N SER A 287 -13.29 5.42 -35.41
CA SER A 287 -13.89 4.32 -34.65
C SER A 287 -13.70 2.94 -35.28
N LYS A 288 -13.65 2.86 -36.62
CA LYS A 288 -13.43 1.60 -37.37
C LYS A 288 -12.02 1.06 -37.11
N ILE A 289 -11.01 1.94 -37.05
CA ILE A 289 -9.62 1.55 -36.74
C ILE A 289 -9.55 1.02 -35.31
N ARG A 290 -10.16 1.71 -34.32
CA ARG A 290 -10.21 1.22 -32.93
C ARG A 290 -10.89 -0.13 -32.81
N LYS A 291 -12.00 -0.33 -33.58
CA LYS A 291 -12.69 -1.62 -33.61
C LYS A 291 -11.82 -2.73 -34.23
N ALA A 292 -11.06 -2.40 -35.28
CA ALA A 292 -10.12 -3.35 -35.87
C ALA A 292 -9.02 -3.77 -34.90
N ILE A 293 -8.45 -2.80 -34.12
CA ILE A 293 -7.47 -3.10 -33.07
C ILE A 293 -8.08 -4.01 -32.00
N LEU A 294 -9.31 -3.71 -31.53
CA LEU A 294 -10.01 -4.54 -30.55
C LEU A 294 -10.20 -5.99 -31.04
N LEU A 295 -10.52 -6.18 -32.30
CA LEU A 295 -10.73 -7.51 -32.90
C LEU A 295 -9.42 -8.27 -33.18
N ALA A 296 -8.28 -7.58 -33.15
CA ALA A 296 -6.96 -8.17 -33.33
C ALA A 296 -6.29 -8.59 -32.03
N VAL A 297 -6.88 -8.24 -30.89
CA VAL A 297 -6.40 -8.67 -29.54
C VAL A 297 -7.02 -10.03 -29.23
N ASP A 298 -6.15 -11.04 -29.04
CA ASP A 298 -6.52 -12.40 -28.67
C ASP A 298 -6.58 -12.53 -27.12
#